data_ac83a4712150d5c7eb5b89d580a237fb
#
_entry.id   ac83a4712150d5c7eb5b89d580a237fb
#
_cell.length_a   1.000
_cell.length_b   1.000
_cell.length_c   1.000
_cell.angle_alpha   90.00
_cell.angle_beta   90.00
_cell.angle_gamma   90.00
#
_symmetry.space_group_name_H-M   'P 1'
#
loop_
_entity.id
_entity.type
_entity.pdbx_description
1 polymer ?
#
loop_
_entity_poly.entity_id
_entity_poly.type
_entity_poly.pdbx_seq_one_letter_code
_entity_poly.pdbx_strand_id
1 'polypeptide(L)'
;MANHILYATDKNYCELCAVSLYSLLSNLHGEVVIHIIESSLEERKDDLIKIAKMFNKEIDFIPIEDISRRLVEADIPPYRGGYSPYARFFISDYVDDGRVLYLDCDTIIKGDVAPLINYDLNGCPLGAVIDQSSSHVNVLIGHHQHDRYYNSGILLFDVAKCRETDVPERFLEAVKTIDLSNTFLGADQEIMNVAYYHQIATLPQSANMMFTIRFFEPSQIWSVSSKGPSDYYTKEEFIASKNNPLIIHFAGGGRYQPWREEGIYYMDEDADLWFDTYEKLYPDGRYDVAKLKKIMNERKKHSFFKTAGTFPGLYCSLKGLYRGLKLLPKRIRARRAFKSGSSASSGD
;
A
#
# COMPACT_ATOMS: atom_id res chain seq x y z
N MET A 1 -3.01 -1.75 26.26
CA MET A 1 -3.05 -0.74 25.19
C MET A 1 -4.12 -1.17 24.20
N ALA A 2 -4.89 -0.23 23.70
CA ALA A 2 -5.92 -0.53 22.70
C ALA A 2 -5.27 -0.86 21.35
N ASN A 3 -5.91 -1.74 20.59
CA ASN A 3 -5.56 -2.01 19.20
C ASN A 3 -6.52 -1.24 18.29
N HIS A 4 -5.99 -0.62 17.27
CA HIS A 4 -6.77 0.22 16.37
C HIS A 4 -6.62 -0.23 14.92
N ILE A 5 -7.69 -0.07 14.16
CA ILE A 5 -7.71 -0.23 12.70
C ILE A 5 -7.98 1.13 12.08
N LEU A 6 -7.26 1.48 11.05
CA LEU A 6 -7.43 2.73 10.32
C LEU A 6 -7.65 2.50 8.83
N TYR A 7 -8.64 3.17 8.29
CA TYR A 7 -8.83 3.39 6.86
C TYR A 7 -8.83 4.87 6.54
N ALA A 8 -8.49 5.22 5.30
CA ALA A 8 -8.74 6.54 4.74
C ALA A 8 -9.51 6.37 3.43
N THR A 9 -10.69 6.98 3.30
CA THR A 9 -11.58 6.75 2.15
C THR A 9 -12.38 7.98 1.76
N ASP A 10 -12.85 7.97 0.52
CA ASP A 10 -13.81 8.92 -0.04
C ASP A 10 -15.02 8.19 -0.62
N LYS A 11 -16.01 8.94 -1.12
CA LYS A 11 -17.22 8.37 -1.73
C LYS A 11 -16.94 7.38 -2.88
N ASN A 12 -15.82 7.54 -3.61
CA ASN A 12 -15.50 6.69 -4.75
C ASN A 12 -14.89 5.34 -4.30
N TYR A 13 -14.25 5.33 -3.15
CA TYR A 13 -13.61 4.14 -2.58
C TYR A 13 -14.43 3.47 -1.45
N CYS A 14 -15.59 4.04 -1.09
CA CYS A 14 -16.43 3.55 0.00
C CYS A 14 -16.80 2.06 -0.13
N GLU A 15 -17.23 1.61 -1.32
CA GLU A 15 -17.56 0.18 -1.53
C GLU A 15 -16.36 -0.75 -1.42
N LEU A 16 -15.18 -0.28 -1.85
CA LEU A 16 -13.94 -1.03 -1.68
C LEU A 16 -13.57 -1.12 -0.20
N CYS A 17 -13.65 0.01 0.52
CA CYS A 17 -13.45 0.07 1.97
C CYS A 17 -14.41 -0.88 2.70
N ALA A 18 -15.67 -0.93 2.26
CA ALA A 18 -16.70 -1.81 2.82
C ALA A 18 -16.34 -3.29 2.67
N VAL A 19 -15.85 -3.72 1.48
CA VAL A 19 -15.39 -5.09 1.25
C VAL A 19 -14.19 -5.43 2.12
N SER A 20 -13.22 -4.52 2.20
CA SER A 20 -12.04 -4.68 3.06
C SER A 20 -12.44 -4.78 4.54
N LEU A 21 -13.25 -3.86 5.04
CA LEU A 21 -13.74 -3.83 6.42
C LEU A 21 -14.53 -5.10 6.77
N TYR A 22 -15.43 -5.54 5.88
CA TYR A 22 -16.19 -6.78 6.07
C TYR A 22 -15.26 -7.99 6.18
N SER A 23 -14.29 -8.12 5.28
CA SER A 23 -13.32 -9.22 5.30
C SER A 23 -12.44 -9.21 6.55
N LEU A 24 -12.05 -8.00 7.01
CA LEU A 24 -11.32 -7.81 8.25
C LEU A 24 -12.14 -8.33 9.45
N LEU A 25 -13.36 -7.80 9.62
CA LEU A 25 -14.19 -8.11 10.78
C LEU A 25 -14.66 -9.57 10.79
N SER A 26 -14.76 -10.20 9.64
CA SER A 26 -15.07 -11.64 9.52
C SER A 26 -13.95 -12.55 10.02
N ASN A 27 -12.70 -12.07 10.05
CA ASN A 27 -11.51 -12.85 10.43
C ASN A 27 -10.83 -12.36 11.70
N LEU A 28 -11.24 -11.21 12.23
CA LEU A 28 -10.60 -10.61 13.40
C LEU A 28 -11.00 -11.33 14.68
N HIS A 29 -10.00 -11.72 15.47
CA HIS A 29 -10.17 -12.21 16.84
C HIS A 29 -9.69 -11.15 17.83
N GLY A 30 -10.58 -10.63 18.65
CA GLY A 30 -10.28 -9.66 19.70
C GLY A 30 -10.94 -8.29 19.49
N GLU A 31 -10.63 -7.40 20.43
CA GLU A 31 -11.22 -6.05 20.44
C GLU A 31 -10.30 -5.07 19.70
N VAL A 32 -10.91 -4.25 18.86
CA VAL A 32 -10.26 -3.14 18.16
C VAL A 32 -11.19 -1.93 18.11
N VAL A 33 -10.62 -0.75 18.05
CA VAL A 33 -11.30 0.49 17.70
C VAL A 33 -11.10 0.75 16.21
N ILE A 34 -12.17 1.07 15.49
CA ILE A 34 -12.11 1.30 14.04
C ILE A 34 -12.20 2.79 13.79
N HIS A 35 -11.19 3.34 13.12
CA HIS A 35 -11.14 4.73 12.68
C HIS A 35 -11.24 4.79 11.16
N ILE A 36 -12.00 5.73 10.65
CA ILE A 36 -12.06 6.02 9.21
C ILE A 36 -11.85 7.51 9.00
N ILE A 37 -10.69 7.89 8.44
CA ILE A 37 -10.49 9.25 7.95
C ILE A 37 -11.28 9.38 6.65
N GLU A 38 -12.24 10.29 6.67
CA GLU A 38 -13.25 10.36 5.62
C GLU A 38 -13.21 11.70 4.86
N SER A 39 -13.43 11.61 3.54
CA SER A 39 -13.58 12.74 2.66
C SER A 39 -14.85 12.61 1.84
N SER A 40 -15.83 13.48 2.09
CA SER A 40 -17.11 13.54 1.32
C SER A 40 -17.86 12.20 1.28
N LEU A 41 -17.88 11.45 2.39
CA LEU A 41 -18.61 10.18 2.47
C LEU A 41 -20.13 10.39 2.61
N GLU A 42 -20.55 11.39 3.40
CA GLU A 42 -21.95 11.80 3.62
C GLU A 42 -22.90 10.59 3.77
N GLU A 43 -23.83 10.40 2.81
CA GLU A 43 -24.82 9.32 2.82
C GLU A 43 -24.19 7.90 2.77
N ARG A 44 -22.97 7.78 2.28
CA ARG A 44 -22.26 6.49 2.20
C ARG A 44 -21.70 6.01 3.55
N LYS A 45 -21.67 6.83 4.59
CA LYS A 45 -21.27 6.42 5.96
C LYS A 45 -22.13 5.28 6.48
N ASP A 46 -23.44 5.30 6.16
CA ASP A 46 -24.39 4.29 6.61
C ASP A 46 -24.02 2.88 6.14
N ASP A 47 -23.40 2.73 4.96
CA ASP A 47 -22.95 1.43 4.46
C ASP A 47 -21.87 0.84 5.38
N LEU A 48 -20.90 1.66 5.78
CA LEU A 48 -19.81 1.23 6.66
C LEU A 48 -20.31 0.97 8.09
N ILE A 49 -21.20 1.82 8.59
CA ILE A 49 -21.83 1.66 9.91
C ILE A 49 -22.64 0.36 9.98
N LYS A 50 -23.40 0.02 8.93
CA LYS A 50 -24.15 -1.25 8.86
C LYS A 50 -23.21 -2.44 8.96
N ILE A 51 -22.09 -2.42 8.25
CA ILE A 51 -21.09 -3.49 8.30
C ILE A 51 -20.50 -3.62 9.70
N ALA A 52 -20.06 -2.54 10.32
CA ALA A 52 -19.50 -2.58 11.67
C ALA A 52 -20.52 -3.16 12.69
N LYS A 53 -21.78 -2.75 12.59
CA LYS A 53 -22.89 -3.24 13.44
C LYS A 53 -23.14 -4.76 13.29
N MET A 54 -22.89 -5.36 12.11
CA MET A 54 -23.01 -6.80 11.92
C MET A 54 -22.04 -7.59 12.83
N PHE A 55 -20.98 -6.96 13.30
CA PHE A 55 -19.94 -7.52 14.16
C PHE A 55 -19.92 -6.87 15.56
N ASN A 56 -20.98 -6.15 15.94
CA ASN A 56 -21.07 -5.40 17.21
C ASN A 56 -19.91 -4.40 17.41
N LYS A 57 -19.50 -3.75 16.33
CA LYS A 57 -18.46 -2.71 16.34
C LYS A 57 -19.03 -1.35 15.98
N GLU A 58 -18.34 -0.31 16.42
CA GLU A 58 -18.60 1.08 16.06
C GLU A 58 -17.43 1.62 15.24
N ILE A 59 -17.68 2.70 14.50
CA ILE A 59 -16.68 3.41 13.70
C ILE A 59 -16.57 4.83 14.21
N ASP A 60 -15.35 5.24 14.51
CA ASP A 60 -14.97 6.63 14.72
C ASP A 60 -14.62 7.27 13.38
N PHE A 61 -15.42 8.23 12.92
CA PHE A 61 -15.19 8.95 11.67
C PHE A 61 -14.41 10.23 11.94
N ILE A 62 -13.23 10.33 11.36
CA ILE A 62 -12.31 11.47 11.45
C ILE A 62 -12.43 12.29 10.16
N PRO A 63 -12.93 13.55 10.23
CA PRO A 63 -13.00 14.43 9.07
C PRO A 63 -11.59 14.78 8.57
N ILE A 64 -11.40 14.77 7.24
CA ILE A 64 -10.07 15.02 6.62
C ILE A 64 -9.66 16.51 6.59
N GLU A 65 -10.57 17.41 6.90
CA GLU A 65 -10.42 18.85 6.68
C GLU A 65 -9.17 19.45 7.31
N ASP A 66 -8.88 19.12 8.59
CA ASP A 66 -7.71 19.63 9.30
C ASP A 66 -6.41 19.09 8.69
N ILE A 67 -6.39 17.81 8.33
CA ILE A 67 -5.26 17.18 7.63
C ILE A 67 -5.05 17.86 6.27
N SER A 68 -6.12 18.03 5.50
CA SER A 68 -6.07 18.65 4.17
C SER A 68 -5.55 20.09 4.25
N ARG A 69 -5.95 20.86 5.27
CA ARG A 69 -5.45 22.21 5.49
C ARG A 69 -3.94 22.23 5.72
N ARG A 70 -3.41 21.36 6.59
CA ARG A 70 -1.96 21.24 6.84
C ARG A 70 -1.18 20.84 5.60
N LEU A 71 -1.73 19.94 4.78
CA LEU A 71 -1.13 19.53 3.51
C LEU A 71 -1.09 20.66 2.49
N VAL A 72 -2.16 21.46 2.40
CA VAL A 72 -2.21 22.68 1.56
C VAL A 72 -1.21 23.75 2.04
N GLU A 73 -1.12 23.99 3.34
CA GLU A 73 -0.16 24.92 3.94
C GLU A 73 1.30 24.50 3.72
N ALA A 74 1.54 23.21 3.57
CA ALA A 74 2.85 22.64 3.23
C ALA A 74 3.11 22.53 1.72
N ASP A 75 2.27 23.13 0.87
CA ASP A 75 2.37 23.08 -0.60
C ASP A 75 2.35 21.66 -1.18
N ILE A 76 1.69 20.69 -0.50
CA ILE A 76 1.55 19.32 -1.01
C ILE A 76 0.40 19.27 -2.02
N PRO A 77 0.67 18.85 -3.27
CA PRO A 77 -0.38 18.72 -4.26
C PRO A 77 -1.30 17.53 -3.94
N PRO A 78 -2.61 17.63 -4.24
CA PRO A 78 -3.51 16.49 -4.09
C PRO A 78 -3.08 15.33 -5.02
N TYR A 79 -3.10 14.12 -4.48
CA TYR A 79 -2.85 12.91 -5.27
C TYR A 79 -4.16 12.38 -5.83
N ARG A 80 -4.24 12.26 -7.17
CA ARG A 80 -5.46 11.81 -7.89
C ARG A 80 -6.74 12.57 -7.49
N GLY A 81 -6.59 13.84 -7.14
CA GLY A 81 -7.72 14.73 -6.81
C GLY A 81 -8.11 14.76 -5.33
N GLY A 82 -7.35 14.13 -4.42
CA GLY A 82 -7.63 14.15 -3.00
C GLY A 82 -6.41 14.04 -2.10
N TYR A 83 -6.61 14.16 -0.81
CA TYR A 83 -5.58 14.06 0.22
C TYR A 83 -5.65 12.78 1.05
N SER A 84 -6.65 11.94 0.84
CA SER A 84 -6.84 10.68 1.59
C SER A 84 -5.60 9.78 1.65
N PRO A 85 -4.76 9.64 0.59
CA PRO A 85 -3.54 8.84 0.67
C PRO A 85 -2.51 9.33 1.67
N TYR A 86 -2.47 10.64 1.96
CA TYR A 86 -1.55 11.23 2.93
C TYR A 86 -2.06 11.14 4.37
N ALA A 87 -3.38 11.01 4.55
CA ALA A 87 -4.06 11.15 5.84
C ALA A 87 -3.58 10.13 6.89
N ARG A 88 -3.14 8.93 6.44
CA ARG A 88 -2.61 7.86 7.33
C ARG A 88 -1.46 8.29 8.23
N PHE A 89 -0.65 9.28 7.82
CA PHE A 89 0.51 9.75 8.58
C PHE A 89 0.15 10.72 9.71
N PHE A 90 -1.12 11.11 9.83
CA PHE A 90 -1.61 12.02 10.86
C PHE A 90 -2.36 11.32 12.00
N ILE A 91 -2.40 9.99 11.99
CA ILE A 91 -3.24 9.22 12.95
C ILE A 91 -2.84 9.47 14.42
N SER A 92 -1.56 9.75 14.71
CA SER A 92 -1.11 10.06 16.06
C SER A 92 -1.70 11.36 16.64
N ASP A 93 -2.33 12.19 15.82
CA ASP A 93 -3.04 13.39 16.26
C ASP A 93 -4.45 13.06 16.79
N TYR A 94 -4.99 11.88 16.42
CA TYR A 94 -6.36 11.47 16.73
C TYR A 94 -6.46 10.24 17.64
N VAL A 95 -5.38 9.48 17.78
CA VAL A 95 -5.32 8.29 18.65
C VAL A 95 -4.28 8.53 19.74
N ASP A 96 -4.67 8.30 21.01
CA ASP A 96 -3.84 8.66 22.15
C ASP A 96 -2.73 7.66 22.44
N ASP A 97 -2.97 6.36 22.28
CA ASP A 97 -1.99 5.30 22.58
C ASP A 97 -2.28 4.04 21.73
N GLY A 98 -1.42 3.05 21.88
CA GLY A 98 -1.63 1.72 21.30
C GLY A 98 -0.98 1.52 19.95
N ARG A 99 -1.47 0.51 19.24
CA ARG A 99 -1.02 0.13 17.89
C ARG A 99 -2.13 0.41 16.88
N VAL A 100 -1.79 1.01 15.75
CA VAL A 100 -2.73 1.28 14.66
C VAL A 100 -2.30 0.51 13.43
N LEU A 101 -3.14 -0.41 12.94
CA LEU A 101 -2.98 -1.05 11.65
C LEU A 101 -3.77 -0.27 10.60
N TYR A 102 -3.06 0.42 9.72
CA TYR A 102 -3.65 1.06 8.56
C TYR A 102 -3.76 0.08 7.39
N LEU A 103 -4.89 0.14 6.70
CA LEU A 103 -5.21 -0.69 5.53
C LEU A 103 -5.71 0.19 4.38
N ASP A 104 -5.14 0.02 3.19
CA ASP A 104 -5.74 0.56 1.96
C ASP A 104 -7.08 -0.11 1.67
N CYS A 105 -8.00 0.64 1.07
CA CYS A 105 -9.36 0.18 0.78
C CYS A 105 -9.42 -0.96 -0.25
N ASP A 106 -8.40 -1.11 -1.10
CA ASP A 106 -8.31 -2.13 -2.14
C ASP A 106 -7.62 -3.41 -1.63
N THR A 107 -8.02 -3.83 -0.42
CA THR A 107 -7.50 -5.04 0.22
C THR A 107 -8.61 -6.06 0.50
N ILE A 108 -8.23 -7.33 0.69
CA ILE A 108 -9.07 -8.35 1.28
C ILE A 108 -8.27 -9.14 2.34
N ILE A 109 -8.84 -9.28 3.51
CA ILE A 109 -8.19 -9.89 4.67
C ILE A 109 -8.60 -11.38 4.73
N LYS A 110 -7.63 -12.30 4.78
CA LYS A 110 -7.84 -13.74 4.76
C LYS A 110 -7.66 -14.43 6.10
N GLY A 111 -7.20 -13.70 7.12
CA GLY A 111 -6.94 -14.28 8.44
C GLY A 111 -6.94 -13.25 9.55
N ASP A 112 -6.66 -13.70 10.76
CA ASP A 112 -6.61 -12.83 11.94
C ASP A 112 -5.39 -11.89 11.89
N VAL A 113 -5.65 -10.58 11.95
CA VAL A 113 -4.61 -9.55 11.97
C VAL A 113 -4.08 -9.22 13.37
N ALA A 114 -4.64 -9.79 14.44
CA ALA A 114 -4.20 -9.51 15.80
C ALA A 114 -2.70 -9.82 16.02
N PRO A 115 -2.13 -10.92 15.50
CA PRO A 115 -0.68 -11.15 15.56
C PRO A 115 0.14 -10.08 14.82
N LEU A 116 -0.38 -9.53 13.70
CA LEU A 116 0.28 -8.46 12.95
C LEU A 116 0.26 -7.14 13.74
N ILE A 117 -0.87 -6.79 14.37
CA ILE A 117 -0.97 -5.57 15.20
C ILE A 117 0.05 -5.60 16.34
N ASN A 118 0.31 -6.79 16.91
CA ASN A 118 1.27 -6.99 18.00
C ASN A 118 2.70 -7.27 17.51
N TYR A 119 2.99 -7.10 16.21
CA TYR A 119 4.32 -7.35 15.66
C TYR A 119 5.36 -6.37 16.24
N ASP A 120 6.56 -6.90 16.55
CA ASP A 120 7.63 -6.07 17.09
C ASP A 120 8.21 -5.13 16.02
N LEU A 121 8.07 -3.83 16.25
CA LEU A 121 8.61 -2.79 15.37
C LEU A 121 10.06 -2.42 15.71
N ASN A 122 10.71 -3.11 16.67
CA ASN A 122 12.10 -2.88 17.07
C ASN A 122 12.39 -1.38 17.36
N GLY A 123 11.45 -0.70 17.99
CA GLY A 123 11.57 0.72 18.35
C GLY A 123 11.32 1.70 17.21
N CYS A 124 10.99 1.24 16.00
CA CYS A 124 10.58 2.10 14.89
C CYS A 124 9.17 2.65 15.11
N PRO A 125 8.87 3.87 14.63
CA PRO A 125 7.53 4.47 14.74
C PRO A 125 6.51 3.74 13.87
N LEU A 126 6.94 3.13 12.78
CA LEU A 126 6.07 2.38 11.88
C LEU A 126 6.73 1.14 11.28
N GLY A 127 5.91 0.20 10.86
CA GLY A 127 6.30 -0.98 10.10
C GLY A 127 5.57 -1.05 8.77
N ALA A 128 6.23 -1.59 7.73
CA ALA A 128 5.69 -1.76 6.40
C ALA A 128 6.29 -2.99 5.69
N VAL A 129 5.63 -3.45 4.62
CA VAL A 129 6.12 -4.53 3.77
C VAL A 129 7.01 -3.97 2.68
N ILE A 130 8.13 -4.64 2.37
CA ILE A 130 9.04 -4.22 1.30
C ILE A 130 8.29 -4.26 -0.05
N ASP A 131 8.32 -3.15 -0.77
CA ASP A 131 7.67 -3.02 -2.06
C ASP A 131 8.40 -3.82 -3.15
N GLN A 132 7.63 -4.34 -4.09
CA GLN A 132 8.11 -5.10 -5.26
C GLN A 132 8.71 -4.22 -6.36
N SER A 133 8.77 -2.91 -6.18
CA SER A 133 9.31 -1.98 -7.16
C SER A 133 10.80 -2.15 -7.37
N SER A 134 11.27 -1.70 -8.53
CA SER A 134 12.69 -1.75 -8.86
C SER A 134 13.53 -0.97 -7.85
N SER A 135 14.67 -1.53 -7.47
CA SER A 135 15.68 -0.88 -6.62
C SER A 135 16.14 0.49 -7.15
N HIS A 136 15.86 0.79 -8.43
CA HIS A 136 16.15 2.09 -9.03
C HIS A 136 15.30 3.23 -8.45
N VAL A 137 14.15 2.92 -7.83
CA VAL A 137 13.31 3.92 -7.15
C VAL A 137 14.08 4.56 -6.00
N ASN A 138 14.84 3.77 -5.23
CA ASN A 138 15.69 4.29 -4.16
C ASN A 138 16.63 5.40 -4.63
N VAL A 139 17.25 5.22 -5.80
CA VAL A 139 18.15 6.25 -6.38
C VAL A 139 17.42 7.53 -6.76
N LEU A 140 16.14 7.44 -7.16
CA LEU A 140 15.33 8.61 -7.51
C LEU A 140 14.99 9.47 -6.29
N ILE A 141 14.87 8.84 -5.11
CA ILE A 141 14.57 9.52 -3.84
C ILE A 141 15.83 9.78 -3.01
N GLY A 142 17.03 9.64 -3.58
CA GLY A 142 18.29 9.94 -2.91
C GLY A 142 18.86 8.84 -2.01
N HIS A 143 18.28 7.63 -2.03
CA HIS A 143 18.74 6.49 -1.23
C HIS A 143 19.74 5.62 -2.00
N HIS A 144 20.45 4.73 -1.28
CA HIS A 144 21.27 3.71 -1.92
C HIS A 144 20.41 2.71 -2.69
N GLN A 145 20.90 2.22 -3.83
CA GLN A 145 20.13 1.35 -4.73
C GLN A 145 19.61 0.09 -4.05
N HIS A 146 20.35 -0.47 -3.11
CA HIS A 146 20.04 -1.73 -2.43
C HIS A 146 19.42 -1.54 -1.03
N ASP A 147 18.98 -0.32 -0.72
CA ASP A 147 18.19 -0.10 0.49
C ASP A 147 16.80 -0.70 0.33
N ARG A 148 16.15 -1.01 1.44
CA ARG A 148 14.78 -1.44 1.45
C ARG A 148 13.86 -0.27 1.11
N TYR A 149 12.94 -0.50 0.21
CA TYR A 149 11.88 0.45 -0.17
C TYR A 149 10.54 -0.17 0.17
N TYR A 150 9.72 0.53 0.93
CA TYR A 150 8.51 0.00 1.54
C TYR A 150 7.25 0.48 0.85
N ASN A 151 6.23 -0.37 0.83
CA ASN A 151 4.89 -0.05 0.34
C ASN A 151 4.07 0.63 1.43
N SER A 152 3.29 1.66 1.08
CA SER A 152 2.49 2.45 2.00
C SER A 152 1.07 1.94 2.23
N GLY A 153 0.64 0.88 1.54
CA GLY A 153 -0.77 0.45 1.58
C GLY A 153 -1.19 -0.32 2.83
N ILE A 154 -0.24 -0.97 3.53
CA ILE A 154 -0.45 -1.58 4.84
C ILE A 154 0.66 -1.11 5.78
N LEU A 155 0.30 -0.41 6.83
CA LEU A 155 1.23 0.17 7.79
C LEU A 155 0.81 -0.19 9.23
N LEU A 156 1.78 -0.54 10.05
CA LEU A 156 1.58 -0.69 11.47
C LEU A 156 2.27 0.46 12.21
N PHE A 157 1.52 1.27 12.95
CA PHE A 157 2.05 2.39 13.72
C PHE A 157 2.12 2.05 15.21
N ASP A 158 3.19 2.50 15.85
CA ASP A 158 3.31 2.63 17.31
C ASP A 158 3.00 4.09 17.67
N VAL A 159 1.82 4.35 18.23
CA VAL A 159 1.36 5.72 18.47
C VAL A 159 2.30 6.49 19.39
N ALA A 160 2.82 5.85 20.43
CA ALA A 160 3.78 6.48 21.35
C ALA A 160 5.06 6.91 20.61
N LYS A 161 5.60 6.02 19.76
CA LYS A 161 6.77 6.33 18.93
C LYS A 161 6.48 7.34 17.83
N CYS A 162 5.27 7.33 17.26
CA CYS A 162 4.86 8.33 16.29
C CYS A 162 4.84 9.75 16.90
N ARG A 163 4.37 9.87 18.14
CA ARG A 163 4.39 11.15 18.88
C ARG A 163 5.80 11.55 19.31
N GLU A 164 6.61 10.61 19.83
CA GLU A 164 7.99 10.86 20.20
C GLU A 164 8.84 11.38 19.02
N THR A 165 8.58 10.87 17.82
CA THR A 165 9.33 11.19 16.60
C THR A 165 8.64 12.20 15.69
N ASP A 166 7.47 12.72 16.11
CA ASP A 166 6.64 13.66 15.36
C ASP A 166 6.39 13.24 13.90
N VAL A 167 5.73 12.10 13.75
CA VAL A 167 5.46 11.49 12.43
C VAL A 167 4.80 12.48 11.47
N PRO A 168 3.76 13.23 11.83
CA PRO A 168 3.13 14.19 10.92
C PRO A 168 4.10 15.25 10.39
N GLU A 169 4.85 15.91 11.27
CA GLU A 169 5.77 17.00 10.85
C GLU A 169 6.93 16.46 10.01
N ARG A 170 7.50 15.31 10.39
CA ARG A 170 8.54 14.68 9.58
C ARG A 170 8.06 14.31 8.18
N PHE A 171 6.81 13.88 8.04
CA PHE A 171 6.19 13.62 6.75
C PHE A 171 6.08 14.91 5.92
N LEU A 172 5.61 16.01 6.54
CA LEU A 172 5.49 17.32 5.90
C LEU A 172 6.86 17.89 5.48
N GLU A 173 7.89 17.75 6.33
CA GLU A 173 9.24 18.20 6.00
C GLU A 173 9.87 17.40 4.86
N ALA A 174 9.67 16.09 4.81
CA ALA A 174 10.21 15.23 3.76
C ALA A 174 9.69 15.64 2.37
N VAL A 175 8.47 16.16 2.28
CA VAL A 175 7.91 16.68 1.02
C VAL A 175 8.78 17.76 0.40
N LYS A 176 9.36 18.63 1.23
CA LYS A 176 10.22 19.75 0.78
C LYS A 176 11.52 19.25 0.12
N THR A 177 11.90 18.00 0.37
CA THR A 177 13.14 17.39 -0.15
C THR A 177 12.93 16.57 -1.41
N ILE A 178 11.68 16.28 -1.79
CA ILE A 178 11.33 15.41 -2.92
C ILE A 178 10.80 16.25 -4.07
N ASP A 179 11.32 16.01 -5.28
CA ASP A 179 10.71 16.54 -6.50
C ASP A 179 9.46 15.72 -6.85
N LEU A 180 8.32 16.15 -6.34
CA LEU A 180 7.02 15.49 -6.56
C LEU A 180 6.62 15.42 -8.04
N SER A 181 7.18 16.28 -8.92
CA SER A 181 6.94 16.22 -10.37
C SER A 181 7.60 15.00 -11.03
N ASN A 182 8.56 14.39 -10.36
CA ASN A 182 9.31 13.21 -10.80
C ASN A 182 8.94 11.93 -10.05
N THR A 183 7.92 11.94 -9.19
CA THR A 183 7.48 10.75 -8.47
C THR A 183 7.10 9.62 -9.43
N PHE A 184 7.47 8.39 -9.09
CA PHE A 184 7.31 7.24 -9.97
C PHE A 184 6.14 6.35 -9.57
N LEU A 185 5.86 6.23 -8.29
CA LEU A 185 4.92 5.27 -7.73
C LEU A 185 3.70 5.91 -7.07
N GLY A 186 3.88 7.04 -6.45
CA GLY A 186 2.84 7.71 -5.72
C GLY A 186 3.46 8.56 -4.61
N ALA A 187 3.04 9.79 -4.51
CA ALA A 187 3.70 10.79 -3.68
C ALA A 187 3.80 10.37 -2.20
N ASP A 188 2.75 9.76 -1.63
CA ASP A 188 2.72 9.35 -0.22
C ASP A 188 3.76 8.26 0.11
N GLN A 189 3.91 7.26 -0.75
CA GLN A 189 4.86 6.16 -0.55
C GLN A 189 6.32 6.63 -0.63
N GLU A 190 6.64 7.51 -1.57
CA GLU A 190 7.99 8.07 -1.72
C GLU A 190 8.32 8.98 -0.55
N ILE A 191 7.38 9.85 -0.13
CA ILE A 191 7.53 10.72 1.03
C ILE A 191 7.78 9.88 2.30
N MET A 192 7.00 8.82 2.52
CA MET A 192 7.19 7.90 3.65
C MET A 192 8.60 7.32 3.69
N ASN A 193 9.08 6.80 2.55
CA ASN A 193 10.41 6.19 2.49
C ASN A 193 11.53 7.19 2.74
N VAL A 194 11.36 8.45 2.37
CA VAL A 194 12.32 9.52 2.68
C VAL A 194 12.21 9.96 4.14
N ALA A 195 11.00 10.22 4.63
CA ALA A 195 10.75 10.72 5.97
C ALA A 195 11.27 9.77 7.06
N TYR A 196 11.12 8.46 6.83
CA TYR A 196 11.47 7.41 7.82
C TYR A 196 12.61 6.51 7.35
N TYR A 197 13.52 7.04 6.57
CA TYR A 197 14.69 6.30 6.10
C TYR A 197 15.42 5.61 7.25
N HIS A 198 15.64 4.29 7.15
CA HIS A 198 16.15 3.40 8.20
C HIS A 198 15.34 3.33 9.51
N GLN A 199 14.11 3.85 9.53
CA GLN A 199 13.23 3.83 10.71
C GLN A 199 11.88 3.17 10.41
N ILE A 200 11.83 2.30 9.41
CA ILE A 200 10.67 1.45 9.08
C ILE A 200 11.00 0.02 9.43
N ALA A 201 10.24 -0.60 10.33
CA ALA A 201 10.34 -2.01 10.61
C ALA A 201 9.82 -2.83 9.44
N THR A 202 10.50 -3.92 9.10
CA THR A 202 10.04 -4.80 8.02
C THR A 202 8.98 -5.75 8.56
N LEU A 203 7.76 -5.63 8.06
CA LEU A 203 6.66 -6.55 8.34
C LEU A 203 6.78 -7.83 7.50
N PRO A 204 6.17 -8.95 7.93
CA PRO A 204 6.09 -10.16 7.13
C PRO A 204 5.44 -9.90 5.76
N GLN A 205 5.97 -10.48 4.68
CA GLN A 205 5.47 -10.26 3.33
C GLN A 205 3.99 -10.65 3.17
N SER A 206 3.51 -11.65 3.94
CA SER A 206 2.10 -12.07 3.97
C SER A 206 1.13 -10.96 4.36
N ALA A 207 1.61 -9.91 5.05
CA ALA A 207 0.79 -8.77 5.46
C ALA A 207 0.43 -7.83 4.28
N ASN A 208 1.08 -7.96 3.11
CA ASN A 208 0.79 -7.12 1.94
C ASN A 208 1.11 -7.88 0.65
N MET A 209 0.25 -8.84 0.30
CA MET A 209 0.43 -9.71 -0.86
C MET A 209 -0.09 -9.02 -2.13
N MET A 210 0.79 -8.28 -2.80
CA MET A 210 0.51 -7.61 -4.06
C MET A 210 0.49 -8.59 -5.24
N PHE A 211 -0.17 -8.20 -6.35
CA PHE A 211 -0.38 -9.02 -7.55
C PHE A 211 0.89 -9.75 -8.04
N THR A 212 2.01 -9.04 -8.21
CA THR A 212 3.22 -9.66 -8.76
C THR A 212 3.83 -10.71 -7.84
N ILE A 213 3.74 -10.53 -6.52
CA ILE A 213 4.25 -11.49 -5.55
C ILE A 213 3.48 -12.82 -5.66
N ARG A 214 2.18 -12.74 -5.90
CA ARG A 214 1.30 -13.92 -5.99
C ARG A 214 1.57 -14.78 -7.23
N PHE A 215 1.94 -14.17 -8.34
CA PHE A 215 2.03 -14.85 -9.65
C PHE A 215 3.45 -15.16 -10.10
N PHE A 216 4.46 -14.60 -9.46
CA PHE A 216 5.85 -14.82 -9.84
C PHE A 216 6.62 -15.61 -8.77
N GLU A 217 7.70 -16.23 -9.21
CA GLU A 217 8.66 -16.88 -8.31
C GLU A 217 9.67 -15.86 -7.73
N PRO A 218 10.31 -16.12 -6.57
CA PRO A 218 11.24 -15.20 -5.95
C PRO A 218 12.33 -14.70 -6.90
N SER A 219 12.96 -15.61 -7.65
CA SER A 219 14.01 -15.26 -8.62
C SER A 219 13.54 -14.32 -9.74
N GLN A 220 12.27 -14.42 -10.12
CA GLN A 220 11.67 -13.56 -11.15
C GLN A 220 11.44 -12.14 -10.59
N ILE A 221 10.94 -12.03 -9.35
CA ILE A 221 10.78 -10.74 -8.69
C ILE A 221 12.14 -10.08 -8.50
N TRP A 222 13.13 -10.81 -8.00
CA TRP A 222 14.49 -10.27 -7.84
C TRP A 222 15.08 -9.76 -9.14
N SER A 223 14.91 -10.51 -10.23
CA SER A 223 15.38 -10.10 -11.56
C SER A 223 14.69 -8.82 -12.05
N VAL A 224 13.32 -8.74 -11.93
CA VAL A 224 12.55 -7.57 -12.40
C VAL A 224 12.80 -6.34 -11.56
N SER A 225 12.93 -6.50 -10.24
CA SER A 225 13.13 -5.39 -9.31
C SER A 225 14.59 -5.00 -9.12
N SER A 226 15.54 -5.78 -9.67
CA SER A 226 16.98 -5.64 -9.42
C SER A 226 17.32 -5.69 -7.93
N LYS A 227 16.65 -6.58 -7.20
CA LYS A 227 16.82 -6.84 -5.77
C LYS A 227 17.34 -8.25 -5.55
N GLY A 228 17.76 -8.55 -4.33
CA GLY A 228 18.17 -9.87 -3.88
C GLY A 228 17.68 -10.17 -2.48
N PRO A 229 18.06 -11.31 -1.89
CA PRO A 229 17.61 -11.68 -0.54
C PRO A 229 18.08 -10.72 0.56
N SER A 230 19.11 -9.89 0.29
CA SER A 230 19.63 -8.91 1.25
C SER A 230 18.78 -7.64 1.38
N ASP A 231 18.14 -7.25 0.29
CA ASP A 231 17.35 -6.02 0.18
C ASP A 231 15.86 -6.29 -0.12
N TYR A 232 15.46 -7.56 -0.04
CA TYR A 232 14.09 -8.04 -0.14
C TYR A 232 13.86 -9.18 0.88
N TYR A 233 12.86 -10.02 0.67
CA TYR A 233 12.61 -11.22 1.48
C TYR A 233 13.44 -12.39 0.98
N THR A 234 13.82 -13.31 1.88
CA THR A 234 14.43 -14.59 1.51
C THR A 234 13.46 -15.45 0.69
N LYS A 235 13.98 -16.47 0.04
CA LYS A 235 13.16 -17.41 -0.72
C LYS A 235 12.14 -18.14 0.16
N GLU A 236 12.55 -18.51 1.35
CA GLU A 236 11.75 -19.21 2.35
C GLU A 236 10.58 -18.33 2.84
N GLU A 237 10.88 -17.08 3.24
CA GLU A 237 9.86 -16.09 3.63
C GLU A 237 8.88 -15.80 2.51
N PHE A 238 9.37 -15.66 1.29
CA PHE A 238 8.53 -15.41 0.12
C PHE A 238 7.56 -16.58 -0.13
N ILE A 239 8.06 -17.83 -0.14
CA ILE A 239 7.24 -19.02 -0.36
C ILE A 239 6.22 -19.21 0.77
N ALA A 240 6.65 -19.04 2.01
CA ALA A 240 5.76 -19.12 3.18
C ALA A 240 4.62 -18.10 3.08
N SER A 241 4.93 -16.85 2.75
CA SER A 241 3.95 -15.78 2.58
C SER A 241 3.00 -16.01 1.41
N LYS A 242 3.51 -16.53 0.28
CA LYS A 242 2.71 -16.85 -0.90
C LYS A 242 1.71 -17.96 -0.63
N ASN A 243 2.11 -18.97 0.16
CA ASN A 243 1.26 -20.11 0.51
C ASN A 243 0.22 -19.77 1.60
N ASN A 244 0.51 -18.77 2.42
CA ASN A 244 -0.39 -18.35 3.50
C ASN A 244 -0.49 -16.81 3.57
N PRO A 245 -1.10 -16.16 2.57
CA PRO A 245 -1.26 -14.72 2.56
C PRO A 245 -2.26 -14.29 3.64
N LEU A 246 -1.89 -13.27 4.42
CA LEU A 246 -2.76 -12.69 5.45
C LEU A 246 -3.66 -11.61 4.84
N ILE A 247 -3.07 -10.71 4.05
CA ILE A 247 -3.77 -9.61 3.39
C ILE A 247 -3.41 -9.60 1.91
N ILE A 248 -4.41 -9.72 1.04
CA ILE A 248 -4.27 -9.51 -0.40
C ILE A 248 -4.50 -8.03 -0.69
N HIS A 249 -3.58 -7.42 -1.39
CA HIS A 249 -3.64 -6.02 -1.79
C HIS A 249 -3.70 -5.91 -3.31
N PHE A 250 -4.80 -5.42 -3.84
CA PHE A 250 -5.02 -5.23 -5.27
C PHE A 250 -4.37 -3.94 -5.79
N ALA A 251 -3.19 -3.61 -5.22
CA ALA A 251 -2.38 -2.45 -5.60
C ALA A 251 -2.00 -2.44 -7.09
N GLY A 252 -1.76 -1.27 -7.65
CA GLY A 252 -1.15 -1.14 -8.97
C GLY A 252 -1.95 -0.36 -10.01
N GLY A 253 -2.70 0.62 -9.58
CA GLY A 253 -3.20 1.68 -10.45
C GLY A 253 -4.27 1.25 -11.45
N GLY A 254 -5.14 0.35 -11.08
CA GLY A 254 -6.29 -0.11 -11.87
C GLY A 254 -6.01 -1.28 -12.81
N ARG A 255 -4.77 -1.54 -13.21
CA ARG A 255 -4.46 -2.69 -14.06
C ARG A 255 -4.54 -4.03 -13.33
N TYR A 256 -4.31 -4.03 -12.04
CA TYR A 256 -4.24 -5.22 -11.19
C TYR A 256 -5.45 -5.33 -10.24
N GLN A 257 -6.55 -4.63 -10.57
CA GLN A 257 -7.77 -4.61 -9.77
C GLN A 257 -8.87 -5.44 -10.44
N PRO A 258 -9.51 -6.39 -9.74
CA PRO A 258 -10.51 -7.28 -10.33
C PRO A 258 -11.77 -6.54 -10.81
N TRP A 259 -12.11 -5.41 -10.20
CA TRP A 259 -13.26 -4.59 -10.58
C TRP A 259 -13.04 -3.67 -11.79
N ARG A 260 -11.90 -3.78 -12.50
CA ARG A 260 -11.59 -2.95 -13.67
C ARG A 260 -11.70 -3.75 -14.97
N GLU A 261 -12.62 -3.34 -15.83
CA GLU A 261 -12.80 -3.98 -17.16
C GLU A 261 -11.55 -3.91 -18.04
N GLU A 262 -10.78 -2.83 -17.97
CA GLU A 262 -9.56 -2.63 -18.77
C GLU A 262 -8.30 -3.20 -18.12
N GLY A 263 -8.42 -3.80 -16.94
CA GLY A 263 -7.31 -4.37 -16.19
C GLY A 263 -6.69 -5.60 -16.87
N ILE A 264 -5.58 -6.08 -16.34
CA ILE A 264 -4.92 -7.34 -16.75
C ILE A 264 -5.12 -8.45 -15.71
N TYR A 265 -5.90 -8.19 -14.67
CA TYR A 265 -6.22 -9.18 -13.65
C TYR A 265 -7.02 -10.34 -14.29
N TYR A 266 -6.77 -11.56 -13.85
CA TYR A 266 -7.51 -12.76 -14.26
C TYR A 266 -8.12 -13.45 -13.04
N MET A 267 -9.11 -14.32 -13.31
CA MET A 267 -9.80 -15.02 -12.22
C MET A 267 -8.86 -15.93 -11.45
N ASP A 268 -8.86 -15.74 -10.14
CA ASP A 268 -8.26 -16.59 -9.14
C ASP A 268 -9.15 -16.61 -7.87
N GLU A 269 -8.77 -17.40 -6.88
CA GLU A 269 -9.51 -17.55 -5.64
C GLU A 269 -9.70 -16.24 -4.85
N ASP A 270 -8.73 -15.30 -4.93
CA ASP A 270 -8.82 -14.05 -4.20
C ASP A 270 -9.71 -13.04 -4.92
N ALA A 271 -9.75 -13.06 -6.26
CA ALA A 271 -10.72 -12.30 -7.02
C ALA A 271 -12.14 -12.83 -6.79
N ASP A 272 -12.33 -14.16 -6.74
CA ASP A 272 -13.63 -14.77 -6.40
C ASP A 272 -14.07 -14.35 -5.01
N LEU A 273 -13.19 -14.42 -4.00
CA LEU A 273 -13.48 -14.00 -2.63
C LEU A 273 -13.89 -12.52 -2.57
N TRP A 274 -13.21 -11.65 -3.34
CA TRP A 274 -13.56 -10.24 -3.42
C TRP A 274 -14.96 -10.05 -4.03
N PHE A 275 -15.25 -10.73 -5.15
CA PHE A 275 -16.54 -10.63 -5.83
C PHE A 275 -17.69 -11.17 -4.97
N ASP A 276 -17.50 -12.33 -4.35
CA ASP A 276 -18.52 -12.94 -3.49
C ASP A 276 -18.82 -12.04 -2.26
N THR A 277 -17.79 -11.42 -1.70
CA THR A 277 -17.96 -10.45 -0.62
C THR A 277 -18.69 -9.20 -1.12
N TYR A 278 -18.32 -8.69 -2.29
CA TYR A 278 -18.96 -7.52 -2.88
C TYR A 278 -20.43 -7.76 -3.19
N GLU A 279 -20.80 -8.87 -3.87
CA GLU A 279 -22.18 -9.21 -4.20
C GLU A 279 -23.04 -9.39 -2.93
N LYS A 280 -22.46 -9.95 -1.87
CA LYS A 280 -23.15 -10.08 -0.57
C LYS A 280 -23.49 -8.74 0.05
N LEU A 281 -22.61 -7.74 -0.05
CA LEU A 281 -22.80 -6.41 0.53
C LEU A 281 -23.63 -5.49 -0.37
N TYR A 282 -23.46 -5.64 -1.67
CA TYR A 282 -24.02 -4.76 -2.70
C TYR A 282 -24.60 -5.56 -3.86
N PRO A 283 -25.75 -6.27 -3.68
CA PRO A 283 -26.38 -7.05 -4.74
C PRO A 283 -26.75 -6.19 -5.97
N ASP A 284 -27.08 -4.91 -5.76
CA ASP A 284 -27.38 -3.92 -6.79
C ASP A 284 -26.28 -2.84 -6.88
N GLY A 285 -25.05 -3.21 -6.57
CA GLY A 285 -23.91 -2.29 -6.52
C GLY A 285 -23.44 -1.84 -7.91
N ARG A 286 -22.50 -0.89 -7.93
CA ARG A 286 -22.00 -0.27 -9.18
C ARG A 286 -21.19 -1.22 -10.08
N TYR A 287 -20.67 -2.33 -9.54
CA TYR A 287 -19.88 -3.29 -10.31
C TYR A 287 -20.76 -4.44 -10.82
N ASP A 288 -20.82 -4.60 -12.14
CA ASP A 288 -21.43 -5.79 -12.78
C ASP A 288 -20.46 -6.98 -12.64
N VAL A 289 -20.61 -7.71 -11.54
CA VAL A 289 -19.73 -8.83 -11.18
C VAL A 289 -19.79 -9.95 -12.23
N ALA A 290 -20.96 -10.26 -12.77
CA ALA A 290 -21.11 -11.30 -13.79
C ALA A 290 -20.32 -10.95 -15.06
N LYS A 291 -20.39 -9.69 -15.51
CA LYS A 291 -19.61 -9.18 -16.63
C LYS A 291 -18.11 -9.22 -16.34
N LEU A 292 -17.70 -8.77 -15.16
CA LEU A 292 -16.28 -8.74 -14.75
C LEU A 292 -15.70 -10.17 -14.67
N LYS A 293 -16.40 -11.10 -14.03
CA LYS A 293 -16.01 -12.53 -13.97
C LYS A 293 -15.87 -13.11 -15.38
N LYS A 294 -16.80 -12.81 -16.31
CA LYS A 294 -16.72 -13.24 -17.71
C LYS A 294 -15.47 -12.70 -18.40
N ILE A 295 -15.23 -11.38 -18.33
CA ILE A 295 -14.07 -10.71 -18.92
C ILE A 295 -12.76 -11.32 -18.38
N MET A 296 -12.66 -11.55 -17.07
CA MET A 296 -11.46 -12.10 -16.44
C MET A 296 -11.21 -13.56 -16.83
N ASN A 297 -12.26 -14.38 -16.95
CA ASN A 297 -12.15 -15.75 -17.42
C ASN A 297 -11.69 -15.82 -18.88
N GLU A 298 -12.13 -14.89 -19.72
CA GLU A 298 -11.66 -14.79 -21.11
C GLU A 298 -10.19 -14.37 -21.16
N ARG A 299 -9.74 -13.49 -20.30
CA ARG A 299 -8.32 -13.08 -20.17
C ARG A 299 -7.40 -14.24 -19.79
N LYS A 300 -7.85 -15.17 -18.97
CA LYS A 300 -7.09 -16.39 -18.64
C LYS A 300 -6.70 -17.20 -19.89
N LYS A 301 -7.50 -17.08 -20.98
CA LYS A 301 -7.27 -17.74 -22.27
C LYS A 301 -6.34 -16.94 -23.20
N HIS A 302 -6.14 -15.63 -22.98
CA HIS A 302 -5.44 -14.75 -23.91
C HIS A 302 -4.13 -14.14 -23.38
N SER A 303 -3.09 -14.57 -24.00
CA SER A 303 -1.79 -13.94 -24.42
C SER A 303 -0.79 -13.38 -23.39
N PHE A 304 -1.08 -12.50 -22.47
CA PHE A 304 -0.04 -11.90 -21.61
C PHE A 304 0.53 -12.93 -20.63
N PHE A 305 -0.34 -13.70 -19.98
CA PHE A 305 0.06 -14.76 -19.06
C PHE A 305 0.52 -16.02 -19.78
N LYS A 306 0.05 -16.26 -21.01
CA LYS A 306 0.58 -17.35 -21.82
C LYS A 306 2.03 -17.10 -22.18
N THR A 307 2.40 -15.88 -22.55
CA THR A 307 3.79 -15.48 -22.83
C THR A 307 4.62 -15.36 -21.54
N ALA A 308 4.11 -14.72 -20.51
CA ALA A 308 4.77 -14.64 -19.20
C ALA A 308 4.80 -15.98 -18.48
N GLY A 309 3.77 -16.83 -18.64
CA GLY A 309 3.71 -18.17 -18.10
C GLY A 309 4.57 -19.19 -18.88
N THR A 310 4.76 -19.00 -20.20
CA THR A 310 5.61 -19.86 -21.02
C THR A 310 7.10 -19.53 -20.90
N PHE A 311 7.42 -18.23 -20.78
CA PHE A 311 8.79 -17.74 -20.66
C PHE A 311 8.91 -16.65 -19.55
N PRO A 312 8.58 -16.98 -18.30
CA PRO A 312 8.52 -15.99 -17.22
C PRO A 312 9.87 -15.33 -16.98
N GLY A 313 10.97 -16.07 -17.03
CA GLY A 313 12.32 -15.55 -16.87
C GLY A 313 12.70 -14.54 -17.95
N LEU A 314 12.44 -14.84 -19.22
CA LEU A 314 12.72 -13.94 -20.34
C LEU A 314 11.86 -12.66 -20.26
N TYR A 315 10.56 -12.81 -19.97
CA TYR A 315 9.66 -11.68 -19.78
C TYR A 315 10.13 -10.76 -18.64
N CYS A 316 10.46 -11.34 -17.49
CA CYS A 316 10.95 -10.59 -16.34
C CYS A 316 12.25 -9.86 -16.64
N SER A 317 13.20 -10.54 -17.31
CA SER A 317 14.49 -9.94 -17.72
C SER A 317 14.30 -8.78 -18.70
N LEU A 318 13.47 -8.94 -19.72
CA LEU A 318 13.16 -7.88 -20.69
C LEU A 318 12.43 -6.69 -20.01
N LYS A 319 11.51 -6.96 -19.10
CA LYS A 319 10.79 -5.91 -18.33
C LYS A 319 11.73 -5.16 -17.39
N GLY A 320 12.66 -5.87 -16.75
CA GLY A 320 13.72 -5.28 -15.91
C GLY A 320 14.65 -4.39 -16.73
N LEU A 321 15.10 -4.87 -17.88
CA LEU A 321 15.94 -4.10 -18.81
C LEU A 321 15.20 -2.84 -19.31
N TYR A 322 13.95 -2.98 -19.76
CA TYR A 322 13.12 -1.86 -20.22
C TYR A 322 12.93 -0.80 -19.13
N ARG A 323 12.62 -1.23 -17.89
CA ARG A 323 12.51 -0.32 -16.74
C ARG A 323 13.84 0.38 -16.45
N GLY A 324 14.94 -0.35 -16.45
CA GLY A 324 16.29 0.22 -16.28
C GLY A 324 16.59 1.30 -17.30
N LEU A 325 16.32 1.03 -18.59
CA LEU A 325 16.54 1.99 -19.68
C LEU A 325 15.60 3.20 -19.56
N LYS A 326 14.33 3.00 -19.26
CA LYS A 326 13.35 4.09 -19.09
C LYS A 326 13.71 5.03 -17.94
N LEU A 327 14.29 4.50 -16.86
CA LEU A 327 14.67 5.27 -15.68
C LEU A 327 16.08 5.88 -15.79
N LEU A 328 16.89 5.46 -16.76
CA LEU A 328 18.27 5.91 -16.91
C LEU A 328 18.43 7.43 -16.95
N PRO A 329 17.61 8.20 -17.72
CA PRO A 329 17.71 9.66 -17.74
C PRO A 329 17.42 10.30 -16.36
N LYS A 330 16.41 9.78 -15.66
CA LYS A 330 16.04 10.25 -14.31
C LYS A 330 17.15 9.94 -13.29
N ARG A 331 17.75 8.75 -13.35
CA ARG A 331 18.89 8.36 -12.51
C ARG A 331 20.11 9.27 -12.70
N ILE A 332 20.42 9.64 -13.95
CA ILE A 332 21.53 10.54 -14.26
C ILE A 332 21.26 11.93 -13.64
N ARG A 333 20.04 12.45 -13.75
CA ARG A 333 19.64 13.74 -13.15
C ARG A 333 19.73 13.69 -11.62
N ALA A 334 19.14 12.68 -10.98
CA ALA A 334 19.17 12.51 -9.53
C ALA A 334 20.61 12.42 -8.99
N ARG A 335 21.50 11.64 -9.64
CA ARG A 335 22.93 11.55 -9.26
C ARG A 335 23.66 12.88 -9.40
N ARG A 336 23.33 13.70 -10.41
CA ARG A 336 23.92 15.03 -10.58
C ARG A 336 23.46 16.01 -9.48
N ALA A 337 22.17 16.01 -9.16
CA ALA A 337 21.63 16.82 -8.08
C ALA A 337 22.24 16.45 -6.71
N PHE A 338 22.37 15.16 -6.41
CA PHE A 338 23.01 14.68 -5.18
C PHE A 338 24.49 15.09 -5.07
N LYS A 339 25.26 15.02 -6.17
CA LYS A 339 26.67 15.48 -6.19
C LYS A 339 26.80 16.99 -6.04
N SER A 340 25.85 17.79 -6.58
CA SER A 340 25.88 19.24 -6.42
C SER A 340 25.50 19.69 -5.01
N GLY A 341 24.63 18.95 -4.30
CA GLY A 341 24.28 19.21 -2.89
C GLY A 341 25.37 18.84 -1.90
N SER A 342 26.14 17.75 -2.15
CA SER A 342 27.23 17.33 -1.26
C SER A 342 28.50 18.18 -1.39
N SER A 343 28.67 18.95 -2.46
CA SER A 343 29.77 19.88 -2.62
C SER A 343 29.54 21.24 -1.91
N ALA A 344 28.32 21.53 -1.47
CA ALA A 344 27.98 22.76 -0.73
C ALA A 344 28.18 22.64 0.80
N SER A 345 28.33 21.43 1.35
CA SER A 345 28.49 21.19 2.79
C SER A 345 29.93 20.88 3.23
N SER A 346 30.93 20.99 2.35
CA SER A 346 32.35 20.75 2.68
C SER A 346 33.24 22.01 2.57
N GLY A 347 32.62 23.19 2.66
CA GLY A 347 33.33 24.46 2.68
C GLY A 347 32.79 25.35 3.80
N ASP A 348 33.23 25.06 5.05
CA ASP A 348 33.47 26.03 6.13
C ASP A 348 34.14 25.32 7.32
#